data_84f5711e55edae59995a7db27b8d79ef
#
_entry.id   84f5711e55edae59995a7db27b8d79ef
#
_cell.length_a   1.000
_cell.length_b   1.000
_cell.length_c   1.000
_cell.angle_alpha   90.00
_cell.angle_beta   90.00
_cell.angle_gamma   90.00
#
_symmetry.space_group_name_H-M   'P 1'
#
loop_
_entity.id
_entity.type
_entity.pdbx_description
1 polymer ?
#
loop_
_entity_poly.entity_id
_entity_poly.type
_entity_poly.pdbx_seq_one_letter_code
_entity_poly.pdbx_strand_id
1 'polypeptide(L)'
;MFCAARGAQWFLRSYEIGIAANDHVTTRGIEYLNKCGVRYEVLTYHHDRKGAKYAAHMLGLPPEVVIKSLVFQADDGSFFFALMSGEGSVSEKKLARVSNHKHVAPSSPHDAERITAYQVGGISPLGAKNPLPVFLDRTAASHAEVVINAGARGTLVRLATTDLVSATNASIADIRIE
;
A
#
# COMPACT_ATOMS: atom_id res chain seq x y z
N MET A 1 -10.49 12.14 -17.62
CA MET A 1 -10.01 13.16 -18.59
C MET A 1 -8.75 13.79 -18.01
N PHE A 2 -7.63 13.68 -18.70
CA PHE A 2 -6.29 14.23 -18.47
C PHE A 2 -5.51 13.80 -17.22
N CYS A 3 -4.69 12.77 -17.39
CA CYS A 3 -3.46 12.56 -16.64
C CYS A 3 -2.30 13.02 -17.54
N ALA A 4 -1.66 14.15 -17.20
CA ALA A 4 -0.54 14.71 -17.94
C ALA A 4 0.77 14.10 -17.39
N ALA A 5 1.46 13.32 -18.19
CA ALA A 5 2.81 12.82 -17.93
C ALA A 5 3.83 13.95 -18.00
N ARG A 6 4.68 14.10 -16.98
CA ARG A 6 5.96 14.80 -17.08
C ARG A 6 7.10 13.86 -16.67
N GLY A 7 8.05 13.74 -17.60
CA GLY A 7 9.19 12.86 -17.49
C GLY A 7 10.19 13.26 -16.40
N ALA A 8 10.70 12.26 -15.71
CA ALA A 8 11.92 12.32 -14.93
C ALA A 8 12.88 11.22 -15.44
N GLN A 9 14.11 11.62 -15.74
CA GLN A 9 15.20 10.78 -16.21
C GLN A 9 15.61 9.84 -15.08
N TRP A 10 15.46 8.54 -15.29
CA TRP A 10 15.88 7.51 -14.35
C TRP A 10 17.31 7.08 -14.67
N PHE A 11 18.22 7.31 -13.73
CA PHE A 11 19.56 6.74 -13.75
C PHE A 11 19.46 5.23 -13.45
N LEU A 12 19.86 4.44 -14.44
CA LEU A 12 20.10 2.99 -14.31
C LEU A 12 21.22 2.74 -13.30
N ARG A 13 20.88 2.25 -12.13
CA ARG A 13 21.81 1.55 -11.25
C ARG A 13 21.35 0.11 -11.12
N SER A 14 22.00 -0.74 -11.88
CA SER A 14 21.87 -2.20 -11.76
C SER A 14 22.44 -2.62 -10.40
N TYR A 15 21.57 -2.92 -9.45
CA TYR A 15 21.94 -3.74 -8.31
C TYR A 15 21.56 -5.18 -8.67
N GLU A 16 22.55 -5.99 -8.97
CA GLU A 16 22.44 -7.44 -8.99
C GLU A 16 22.26 -7.94 -7.56
N ILE A 17 21.06 -7.91 -7.06
CA ILE A 17 20.59 -8.73 -5.96
C ILE A 17 19.59 -9.67 -6.60
N GLY A 18 19.79 -11.00 -6.49
CA GLY A 18 19.04 -12.07 -7.15
C GLY A 18 17.51 -11.92 -7.12
N ILE A 19 17.00 -11.02 -7.94
CA ILE A 19 15.59 -10.85 -8.23
C ILE A 19 15.37 -11.69 -9.48
N ALA A 20 14.79 -12.87 -9.28
CA ALA A 20 14.19 -13.58 -10.40
C ALA A 20 13.11 -12.63 -10.97
N ALA A 21 13.37 -12.07 -12.14
CA ALA A 21 12.35 -11.45 -12.96
C ALA A 21 11.32 -12.54 -13.27
N ASN A 22 10.27 -12.60 -12.45
CA ASN A 22 9.20 -13.56 -12.62
C ASN A 22 8.17 -12.90 -13.54
N ASP A 23 8.39 -13.02 -14.84
CA ASP A 23 7.58 -12.45 -15.92
C ASP A 23 6.10 -12.91 -15.95
N HIS A 24 5.64 -13.65 -14.93
CA HIS A 24 4.31 -14.25 -14.89
C HIS A 24 3.52 -14.03 -13.61
N VAL A 25 3.99 -13.20 -12.67
CA VAL A 25 3.19 -12.92 -11.47
C VAL A 25 2.13 -11.86 -11.80
N THR A 26 0.91 -12.29 -12.04
CA THR A 26 -0.24 -11.40 -12.23
C THR A 26 -1.12 -11.43 -11.00
N THR A 27 -1.44 -10.25 -10.47
CA THR A 27 -2.39 -10.06 -9.38
C THR A 27 -3.37 -8.95 -9.77
N ARG A 28 -4.53 -8.88 -9.09
CA ARG A 28 -5.48 -7.77 -9.34
C ARG A 28 -4.85 -6.39 -9.12
N GLY A 29 -3.92 -6.27 -8.16
CA GLY A 29 -3.19 -5.02 -7.92
C GLY A 29 -2.27 -4.66 -9.10
N ILE A 30 -1.57 -5.63 -9.67
CA ILE A 30 -0.74 -5.46 -10.86
C ILE A 30 -1.59 -5.10 -12.08
N GLU A 31 -2.69 -5.83 -12.31
CA GLU A 31 -3.63 -5.52 -13.38
C GLU A 31 -4.22 -4.11 -13.26
N TYR A 32 -4.52 -3.70 -12.03
CA TYR A 32 -5.03 -2.36 -11.74
C TYR A 32 -3.99 -1.28 -12.11
N LEU A 33 -2.73 -1.43 -11.70
CA LEU A 33 -1.65 -0.51 -12.05
C LEU A 33 -1.43 -0.42 -13.56
N ASN A 34 -1.48 -1.56 -14.27
CA ASN A 34 -1.40 -1.60 -15.72
C ASN A 34 -2.53 -0.80 -16.39
N LYS A 35 -3.76 -0.93 -15.90
CA LYS A 35 -4.92 -0.14 -16.39
C LYS A 35 -4.77 1.34 -16.12
N CYS A 36 -4.12 1.72 -15.01
CA CYS A 36 -3.83 3.12 -14.68
C CYS A 36 -2.61 3.68 -15.44
N GLY A 37 -1.86 2.87 -16.18
CA GLY A 37 -0.63 3.29 -16.86
C GLY A 37 0.50 3.69 -15.90
N VAL A 38 0.48 3.17 -14.67
CA VAL A 38 1.48 3.44 -13.63
C VAL A 38 2.71 2.58 -13.85
N ARG A 39 3.89 3.16 -13.68
CA ARG A 39 5.15 2.42 -13.69
C ARG A 39 5.43 1.83 -12.31
N TYR A 40 5.85 0.58 -12.27
CA TYR A 40 6.18 -0.12 -11.04
C TYR A 40 7.24 -1.20 -11.30
N GLU A 41 7.87 -1.65 -10.22
CA GLU A 41 8.75 -2.83 -10.19
C GLU A 41 8.09 -3.89 -9.30
N VAL A 42 8.02 -5.14 -9.76
CA VAL A 42 7.49 -6.25 -8.95
C VAL A 42 8.61 -6.79 -8.08
N LEU A 43 8.35 -6.88 -6.77
CA LEU A 43 9.23 -7.46 -5.78
C LEU A 43 8.57 -8.69 -5.16
N THR A 44 9.28 -9.82 -5.15
CA THR A 44 8.78 -11.05 -4.55
C THR A 44 9.73 -11.54 -3.46
N TYR A 45 9.17 -12.12 -2.40
CA TYR A 45 9.95 -12.77 -1.35
C TYR A 45 9.21 -13.99 -0.80
N HIS A 46 9.97 -14.90 -0.18
CA HIS A 46 9.38 -16.06 0.48
C HIS A 46 8.68 -15.64 1.79
N HIS A 47 7.37 -15.84 1.88
CA HIS A 47 6.50 -15.24 2.91
C HIS A 47 6.15 -16.20 4.06
N ASP A 48 7.12 -16.69 4.79
CA ASP A 48 6.91 -17.55 5.97
C ASP A 48 6.24 -16.80 7.13
N ARG A 49 6.45 -15.49 7.18
CA ARG A 49 5.90 -14.61 8.21
C ARG A 49 5.15 -13.44 7.58
N LYS A 50 4.22 -12.87 8.36
CA LYS A 50 3.44 -11.69 7.95
C LYS A 50 4.08 -10.41 8.48
N GLY A 51 3.81 -9.29 7.78
CA GLY A 51 4.13 -7.95 8.24
C GLY A 51 5.16 -7.21 7.38
N ALA A 52 4.98 -5.89 7.29
CA ALA A 52 5.82 -5.03 6.47
C ALA A 52 7.29 -5.01 6.93
N LYS A 53 7.56 -5.10 8.23
CA LYS A 53 8.94 -5.21 8.75
C LYS A 53 9.64 -6.47 8.26
N TYR A 54 8.91 -7.60 8.24
CA TYR A 54 9.45 -8.85 7.72
C TYR A 54 9.70 -8.76 6.21
N ALA A 55 8.75 -8.21 5.44
CA ALA A 55 8.92 -7.96 4.02
C ALA A 55 10.13 -7.05 3.73
N ALA A 56 10.29 -5.97 4.48
CA ALA A 56 11.42 -5.07 4.37
C ALA A 56 12.75 -5.79 4.60
N HIS A 57 12.84 -6.60 5.66
CA HIS A 57 14.04 -7.40 5.96
C HIS A 57 14.37 -8.38 4.83
N MET A 58 13.37 -9.12 4.33
CA MET A 58 13.56 -10.11 3.25
C MET A 58 13.98 -9.48 1.93
N LEU A 59 13.55 -8.25 1.66
CA LEU A 59 13.86 -7.50 0.45
C LEU A 59 15.10 -6.59 0.60
N GLY A 60 15.72 -6.54 1.78
CA GLY A 60 16.86 -5.64 2.05
C GLY A 60 16.48 -4.16 1.96
N LEU A 61 15.23 -3.81 2.30
CA LEU A 61 14.70 -2.45 2.19
C LEU A 61 14.56 -1.80 3.57
N PRO A 62 14.67 -0.46 3.66
CA PRO A 62 14.30 0.27 4.85
C PRO A 62 12.80 0.06 5.15
N PRO A 63 12.42 -0.26 6.40
CA PRO A 63 11.01 -0.51 6.73
C PRO A 63 10.12 0.73 6.59
N GLU A 64 10.70 1.92 6.55
CA GLU A 64 10.00 3.20 6.39
C GLU A 64 9.33 3.32 5.02
N VAL A 65 9.94 2.75 3.98
CA VAL A 65 9.39 2.79 2.62
C VAL A 65 8.42 1.64 2.32
N VAL A 66 8.36 0.61 3.18
CA VAL A 66 7.45 -0.53 3.00
C VAL A 66 6.12 -0.23 3.68
N ILE A 67 5.05 -0.12 2.90
CA ILE A 67 3.73 0.32 3.35
C ILE A 67 2.88 -0.86 3.83
N LYS A 68 2.30 -0.70 5.02
CA LYS A 68 1.22 -1.56 5.55
C LYS A 68 -0.12 -1.04 5.04
N SER A 69 -0.91 -1.89 4.41
CA SER A 69 -2.29 -1.61 4.04
C SER A 69 -3.21 -2.17 5.12
N LEU A 70 -3.75 -1.30 5.94
CA LEU A 70 -4.63 -1.64 7.05
C LEU A 70 -6.06 -1.23 6.70
N VAL A 71 -7.03 -2.09 7.02
CA VAL A 71 -8.46 -1.77 6.85
C VAL A 71 -9.03 -1.39 8.21
N PHE A 72 -9.69 -0.26 8.25
CA PHE A 72 -10.40 0.25 9.44
C PHE A 72 -11.89 0.30 9.18
N GLN A 73 -12.66 0.16 10.25
CA GLN A 73 -14.11 0.34 10.25
C GLN A 73 -14.47 1.52 11.15
N ALA A 74 -15.40 2.34 10.68
CA ALA A 74 -15.96 3.44 11.45
C ALA A 74 -17.23 3.04 12.22
N ASP A 75 -17.66 3.92 13.11
CA ASP A 75 -18.86 3.75 13.94
C ASP A 75 -20.18 3.67 13.14
N ASP A 76 -20.20 4.19 11.93
CA ASP A 76 -21.34 4.07 11.00
C ASP A 76 -21.30 2.80 10.12
N GLY A 77 -20.29 1.93 10.32
CA GLY A 77 -20.09 0.70 9.58
C GLY A 77 -19.32 0.85 8.26
N SER A 78 -18.92 2.05 7.88
CA SER A 78 -18.10 2.29 6.69
C SER A 78 -16.67 1.78 6.88
N PHE A 79 -15.99 1.47 5.75
CA PHE A 79 -14.62 0.97 5.75
C PHE A 79 -13.72 1.87 4.94
N PHE A 80 -12.43 1.92 5.30
CA PHE A 80 -11.39 2.65 4.58
C PHE A 80 -10.00 2.07 4.82
N PHE A 81 -9.08 2.43 3.97
CA PHE A 81 -7.68 2.07 4.11
C PHE A 81 -6.90 3.12 4.90
N ALA A 82 -6.06 2.65 5.81
CA ALA A 82 -4.95 3.43 6.38
C ALA A 82 -3.63 2.84 5.89
N LEU A 83 -2.88 3.63 5.13
CA LEU A 83 -1.58 3.27 4.60
C LEU A 83 -0.50 3.86 5.49
N MET A 84 0.31 3.00 6.10
CA MET A 84 1.30 3.36 7.11
C MET A 84 2.64 2.69 6.81
N SER A 85 3.75 3.37 7.09
CA SER A 85 5.08 2.76 7.00
C SER A 85 5.21 1.52 7.90
N GLY A 86 6.11 0.61 7.56
CA GLY A 86 6.34 -0.62 8.31
C GLY A 86 6.62 -0.42 9.79
N GLU A 87 7.25 0.70 10.17
CA GLU A 87 7.58 1.04 11.56
C GLU A 87 6.47 1.80 12.31
N GLY A 88 5.61 2.51 11.58
CA GLY A 88 4.57 3.34 12.18
C GLY A 88 3.41 2.54 12.76
N SER A 89 2.65 3.16 13.64
CA SER A 89 1.37 2.68 14.14
C SER A 89 0.30 3.74 13.93
N VAL A 90 -0.91 3.31 13.57
CA VAL A 90 -2.02 4.23 13.30
C VAL A 90 -2.65 4.69 14.61
N SER A 91 -2.84 6.00 14.74
CA SER A 91 -3.63 6.62 15.81
C SER A 91 -5.11 6.61 15.39
N GLU A 92 -5.91 5.78 16.05
CA GLU A 92 -7.37 5.73 15.82
C GLU A 92 -8.01 7.10 16.00
N LYS A 93 -7.57 7.88 17.00
CA LYS A 93 -8.07 9.23 17.25
C LYS A 93 -7.78 10.20 16.12
N LYS A 94 -6.54 10.19 15.58
CA LYS A 94 -6.16 11.05 14.45
C LYS A 94 -6.90 10.58 13.18
N LEU A 95 -6.98 9.26 12.96
CA LEU A 95 -7.67 8.68 11.81
C LEU A 95 -9.17 8.97 11.83
N ALA A 96 -9.84 8.86 12.98
CA ALA A 96 -11.25 9.23 13.15
C ALA A 96 -11.49 10.69 12.78
N ARG A 97 -10.60 11.60 13.21
CA ARG A 97 -10.70 13.03 12.89
C ARG A 97 -10.61 13.30 11.39
N VAL A 98 -9.60 12.70 10.71
CA VAL A 98 -9.38 12.97 9.27
C VAL A 98 -10.41 12.27 8.38
N SER A 99 -10.99 11.18 8.84
CA SER A 99 -12.07 10.46 8.15
C SER A 99 -13.48 11.00 8.48
N ASN A 100 -13.55 12.01 9.36
CA ASN A 100 -14.81 12.64 9.83
C ASN A 100 -15.76 11.67 10.53
N HIS A 101 -15.23 10.77 11.36
CA HIS A 101 -15.99 9.84 12.20
C HIS A 101 -15.73 10.09 13.68
N LYS A 102 -16.63 9.63 14.55
CA LYS A 102 -16.46 9.73 16.01
C LYS A 102 -15.48 8.68 16.52
N HIS A 103 -15.60 7.46 16.01
CA HIS A 103 -14.77 6.32 16.38
C HIS A 103 -14.40 5.51 15.15
N VAL A 104 -13.17 5.01 15.14
CA VAL A 104 -12.68 4.06 14.16
C VAL A 104 -11.86 3.00 14.88
N ALA A 105 -11.88 1.79 14.37
CA ALA A 105 -11.08 0.68 14.88
C ALA A 105 -10.56 -0.18 13.74
N PRO A 106 -9.45 -0.92 13.92
CA PRO A 106 -9.02 -1.92 12.96
C PRO A 106 -10.17 -2.90 12.67
N SER A 107 -10.44 -3.16 11.40
CA SER A 107 -11.46 -4.13 11.01
C SER A 107 -11.04 -5.55 11.39
N SER A 108 -12.03 -6.44 11.56
CA SER A 108 -11.74 -7.86 11.71
C SER A 108 -11.01 -8.40 10.46
N PRO A 109 -10.16 -9.44 10.58
CA PRO A 109 -9.56 -10.10 9.42
C PRO A 109 -10.61 -10.57 8.41
N HIS A 110 -11.71 -11.13 8.89
CA HIS A 110 -12.83 -11.59 8.06
C HIS A 110 -13.46 -10.43 7.25
N ASP A 111 -13.73 -9.30 7.88
CA ASP A 111 -14.31 -8.15 7.19
C ASP A 111 -13.33 -7.53 6.20
N ALA A 112 -12.06 -7.41 6.57
CA ALA A 112 -11.03 -6.92 5.67
C ALA A 112 -10.95 -7.79 4.40
N GLU A 113 -10.96 -9.12 4.53
CA GLU A 113 -10.95 -10.04 3.39
C GLU A 113 -12.25 -9.95 2.57
N ARG A 114 -13.40 -9.90 3.23
CA ARG A 114 -14.71 -9.78 2.57
C ARG A 114 -14.83 -8.51 1.74
N ILE A 115 -14.40 -7.37 2.30
CA ILE A 115 -14.53 -6.05 1.65
C ILE A 115 -13.52 -5.87 0.53
N THR A 116 -12.27 -6.28 0.75
CA THR A 116 -11.20 -6.09 -0.25
C THR A 116 -11.12 -7.23 -1.26
N ALA A 117 -11.63 -8.41 -0.91
CA ALA A 117 -11.42 -9.70 -1.57
C ALA A 117 -9.94 -10.06 -1.73
N TYR A 118 -9.10 -9.60 -0.80
CA TYR A 118 -7.72 -10.03 -0.62
C TYR A 118 -7.57 -10.81 0.68
N GLN A 119 -6.68 -11.77 0.71
CA GLN A 119 -6.32 -12.46 1.95
C GLN A 119 -5.45 -11.57 2.84
N VAL A 120 -5.61 -11.69 4.15
CA VAL A 120 -4.72 -11.02 5.12
C VAL A 120 -3.26 -11.38 4.86
N GLY A 121 -2.41 -10.37 4.76
CA GLY A 121 -1.01 -10.47 4.32
C GLY A 121 -0.80 -10.15 2.84
N GLY A 122 -1.89 -10.08 2.05
CA GLY A 122 -1.92 -9.65 0.66
C GLY A 122 -2.83 -8.45 0.42
N ILE A 123 -3.43 -7.86 1.48
CA ILE A 123 -4.35 -6.73 1.37
C ILE A 123 -3.65 -5.52 0.74
N SER A 124 -4.31 -4.93 -0.24
CA SER A 124 -3.84 -3.75 -0.99
C SER A 124 -5.02 -2.85 -1.36
N PRO A 125 -4.86 -1.53 -1.41
CA PRO A 125 -5.84 -0.64 -2.01
C PRO A 125 -5.88 -0.76 -3.54
N LEU A 126 -4.79 -1.26 -4.14
CA LEU A 126 -4.65 -1.45 -5.59
C LEU A 126 -5.53 -2.61 -6.05
N GLY A 127 -6.57 -2.32 -6.82
CA GLY A 127 -7.47 -3.34 -7.35
C GLY A 127 -8.33 -4.06 -6.30
N ALA A 128 -8.59 -3.47 -5.14
CA ALA A 128 -9.55 -3.98 -4.18
C ALA A 128 -10.95 -4.10 -4.80
N LYS A 129 -11.71 -5.14 -4.39
CA LYS A 129 -13.06 -5.41 -4.94
C LYS A 129 -13.99 -4.21 -4.79
N ASN A 130 -13.97 -3.59 -3.61
CA ASN A 130 -14.73 -2.38 -3.37
C ASN A 130 -13.75 -1.20 -3.27
N PRO A 131 -13.97 -0.10 -4.01
CA PRO A 131 -13.19 1.11 -3.83
C PRO A 131 -13.51 1.70 -2.45
N LEU A 132 -12.50 1.84 -1.62
CA LEU A 132 -12.60 2.42 -0.29
C LEU A 132 -11.83 3.74 -0.25
N PRO A 133 -12.22 4.72 0.57
CA PRO A 133 -11.39 5.86 0.88
C PRO A 133 -10.01 5.40 1.38
N VAL A 134 -8.95 6.11 0.99
CA VAL A 134 -7.57 5.78 1.35
C VAL A 134 -6.94 6.97 2.06
N PHE A 135 -6.38 6.73 3.25
CA PHE A 135 -5.59 7.70 4.00
C PHE A 135 -4.13 7.24 4.04
N LEU A 136 -3.23 8.03 3.48
CA LEU A 136 -1.78 7.77 3.50
C LEU A 136 -1.13 8.65 4.56
N ASP A 137 -0.36 8.02 5.47
CA ASP A 137 0.39 8.73 6.48
C ASP A 137 1.39 9.72 5.85
N ARG A 138 1.44 10.94 6.39
CA ARG A 138 2.29 12.02 5.89
C ARG A 138 3.77 11.64 5.87
N THR A 139 4.24 10.93 6.88
CA THR A 139 5.64 10.47 6.93
C THR A 139 5.92 9.47 5.81
N ALA A 140 5.01 8.53 5.56
CA ALA A 140 5.13 7.59 4.45
C ALA A 140 5.08 8.32 3.09
N ALA A 141 4.24 9.35 2.98
CA ALA A 141 4.11 10.16 1.77
C ALA A 141 5.33 11.04 1.46
N SER A 142 6.26 11.25 2.42
CA SER A 142 7.47 12.05 2.20
C SER A 142 8.57 11.32 1.42
N HIS A 143 8.48 10.01 1.26
CA HIS A 143 9.40 9.23 0.45
C HIS A 143 9.06 9.36 -1.03
N ALA A 144 10.08 9.47 -1.89
CA ALA A 144 9.89 9.56 -3.34
C ALA A 144 9.25 8.30 -3.93
N GLU A 145 9.63 7.13 -3.38
CA GLU A 145 9.11 5.83 -3.75
C GLU A 145 8.69 5.05 -2.50
N VAL A 146 7.70 4.20 -2.69
CA VAL A 146 7.20 3.29 -1.66
C VAL A 146 7.03 1.88 -2.21
N VAL A 147 7.00 0.92 -1.31
CA VAL A 147 6.78 -0.50 -1.62
C VAL A 147 5.51 -0.94 -0.91
N ILE A 148 4.55 -1.44 -1.67
CA ILE A 148 3.24 -1.82 -1.15
C ILE A 148 2.82 -3.19 -1.69
N ASN A 149 2.01 -3.91 -0.93
CA ASN A 149 1.49 -5.21 -1.38
C ASN A 149 0.64 -5.06 -2.66
N ALA A 150 0.85 -5.98 -3.60
CA ALA A 150 0.17 -5.99 -4.89
C ALA A 150 -1.07 -6.91 -4.95
N GLY A 151 -1.55 -7.39 -3.81
CA GLY A 151 -2.75 -8.23 -3.74
C GLY A 151 -2.51 -9.73 -3.58
N ALA A 152 -1.27 -10.14 -3.36
CA ALA A 152 -0.91 -11.51 -3.00
C ALA A 152 0.20 -11.50 -1.94
N ARG A 153 0.18 -12.51 -1.06
CA ARG A 153 1.25 -12.68 -0.06
C ARG A 153 2.59 -12.86 -0.76
N GLY A 154 3.62 -12.17 -0.28
CA GLY A 154 4.97 -12.26 -0.85
C GLY A 154 5.15 -11.52 -2.17
N THR A 155 4.13 -10.82 -2.66
CA THR A 155 4.19 -10.03 -3.90
C THR A 155 3.92 -8.57 -3.59
N LEU A 156 4.92 -7.73 -3.79
CA LEU A 156 4.84 -6.28 -3.60
C LEU A 156 5.17 -5.57 -4.91
N VAL A 157 4.86 -4.30 -4.97
CA VAL A 157 5.28 -3.40 -6.04
C VAL A 157 5.98 -2.19 -5.44
N ARG A 158 7.09 -1.78 -6.07
CA ARG A 158 7.73 -0.48 -5.85
C ARG A 158 7.21 0.47 -6.91
N LEU A 159 6.78 1.65 -6.49
CA LEU A 159 6.28 2.69 -7.38
C LEU A 159 6.54 4.07 -6.77
N ALA A 160 6.44 5.11 -7.60
CA ALA A 160 6.51 6.48 -7.11
C ALA A 160 5.33 6.76 -6.15
N THR A 161 5.60 7.46 -5.06
CA THR A 161 4.56 7.79 -4.07
C THR A 161 3.45 8.64 -4.67
N THR A 162 3.79 9.53 -5.59
CA THR A 162 2.82 10.34 -6.35
C THR A 162 1.87 9.49 -7.19
N ASP A 163 2.40 8.39 -7.76
CA ASP A 163 1.60 7.46 -8.55
C ASP A 163 0.68 6.62 -7.66
N LEU A 164 1.16 6.18 -6.48
CA LEU A 164 0.31 5.52 -5.49
C LEU A 164 -0.85 6.44 -5.07
N VAL A 165 -0.56 7.70 -4.72
CA VAL A 165 -1.58 8.68 -4.33
C VAL A 165 -2.60 8.87 -5.45
N SER A 166 -2.14 9.05 -6.69
CA SER A 166 -3.03 9.25 -7.85
C SER A 166 -3.86 8.01 -8.16
N ALA A 167 -3.26 6.81 -8.15
CA ALA A 167 -3.95 5.55 -8.45
C ALA A 167 -5.00 5.19 -7.40
N THR A 168 -4.78 5.54 -6.14
CA THR A 168 -5.71 5.21 -5.04
C THR A 168 -6.58 6.38 -4.62
N ASN A 169 -6.39 7.57 -5.19
CA ASN A 169 -7.02 8.83 -4.75
C ASN A 169 -6.83 9.06 -3.24
N ALA A 170 -5.62 8.76 -2.73
CA ALA A 170 -5.34 8.81 -1.30
C ALA A 170 -5.28 10.24 -0.76
N SER A 171 -5.88 10.45 0.39
CA SER A 171 -5.73 11.67 1.19
C SER A 171 -4.50 11.54 2.08
N ILE A 172 -3.54 12.46 1.94
CA ILE A 172 -2.35 12.50 2.80
C ILE A 172 -2.72 13.18 4.12
N ALA A 173 -2.52 12.48 5.24
CA ALA A 173 -2.89 12.97 6.57
C ALA A 173 -1.88 12.51 7.64
N ASP A 174 -1.83 13.25 8.74
CA ASP A 174 -1.13 12.80 9.94
C ASP A 174 -2.02 11.83 10.70
N ILE A 175 -1.74 10.54 10.57
CA ILE A 175 -2.48 9.45 11.22
C ILE A 175 -1.58 8.59 12.12
N ARG A 176 -0.34 9.02 12.37
CA ARG A 176 0.65 8.27 13.15
C ARG A 176 0.51 8.52 14.65
N ILE A 177 0.73 7.47 15.47
CA ILE A 177 1.00 7.61 16.89
C ILE A 177 2.38 8.25 17.06
N GLU A 178 2.49 9.25 17.90
CA GLU A 178 3.75 9.90 18.28
C GLU A 178 4.62 8.97 19.12
#